data_3cf0d5d6f1be3bdc77af87867faee98a
#
_entry.id   3cf0d5d6f1be3bdc77af87867faee98a
#
_cell.length_a   1.000
_cell.length_b   1.000
_cell.length_c   1.000
_cell.angle_alpha   90.00
_cell.angle_beta   90.00
_cell.angle_gamma   90.00
#
_symmetry.space_group_name_H-M   'P 1'
#
loop_
_entity.id
_entity.type
_entity.pdbx_description
1 polymer ?
#
loop_
_entity_poly.entity_id
_entity_poly.type
_entity_poly.pdbx_seq_one_letter_code
_entity_poly.pdbx_strand_id
1 'polypeptide(L)'
;MVQKMIVKYLKNIKPFHLIGGLIILGLLYGAINLYSKIQFYKSFANATKIISIIAEPAQVSSINKIYPATSVIEATKSYDVISKTDGILNDIYFTESTFVQKGSKLFSILSTSSVGEIIIYAPFDGYVGITDYKIGDRLKNGDLLLTLDDMSSMKANLYLPEKILPLIKGPVKFVASSKLYPNEKYFGAITSIDQRVDVNSRTIKSYALIDNTKNLLRPGLLINVDIILDERQDAVLVPEESILTAKDYSYVFLVEEDIAKLKKVETGITNEGKTEILKGIEVGDKIVTLGHEKLKDGSKIKFIDK
;
A
#
# COMPACT_ATOMS: atom_id res chain seq x y z
N MET A 1 78.44 40.80 -39.63
CA MET A 1 79.11 39.58 -40.12
C MET A 1 78.15 38.39 -40.17
N VAL A 2 77.29 38.25 -39.21
CA VAL A 2 76.31 37.09 -39.13
C VAL A 2 75.27 37.12 -40.23
N GLN A 3 74.72 38.27 -40.64
CA GLN A 3 73.71 38.36 -41.70
C GLN A 3 74.19 37.93 -43.09
N LYS A 4 75.46 38.16 -43.45
CA LYS A 4 76.06 37.71 -44.71
C LYS A 4 76.31 36.17 -44.76
N MET A 5 76.54 35.56 -43.60
CA MET A 5 76.66 34.08 -43.47
C MET A 5 75.35 33.37 -43.66
N ILE A 6 74.23 33.87 -43.09
CA ILE A 6 72.90 33.28 -43.21
C ILE A 6 72.46 33.35 -44.67
N VAL A 7 72.67 34.47 -45.37
CA VAL A 7 72.27 34.57 -46.80
C VAL A 7 73.07 33.64 -47.71
N LYS A 8 74.39 33.39 -47.39
CA LYS A 8 75.23 32.44 -48.16
C LYS A 8 74.81 30.95 -47.93
N TYR A 9 74.35 30.64 -46.76
CA TYR A 9 73.81 29.29 -46.46
C TYR A 9 72.47 29.03 -47.15
N LEU A 10 71.55 29.99 -47.18
CA LEU A 10 70.29 29.94 -47.84
C LEU A 10 70.38 29.77 -49.39
N LYS A 11 71.43 30.30 -50.00
CA LYS A 11 71.64 30.28 -51.46
C LYS A 11 72.10 28.91 -51.98
N ASN A 12 72.56 28.00 -51.09
CA ASN A 12 73.03 26.65 -51.44
C ASN A 12 72.05 25.53 -51.11
N ILE A 13 70.90 25.87 -50.57
CA ILE A 13 69.89 24.87 -50.29
C ILE A 13 69.11 24.57 -51.57
N LYS A 14 69.21 23.34 -52.08
CA LYS A 14 68.40 22.90 -53.21
C LYS A 14 66.90 23.03 -52.89
N PRO A 15 66.10 23.58 -53.82
CA PRO A 15 64.66 23.83 -53.59
C PRO A 15 63.86 22.61 -53.01
N PHE A 16 64.36 21.44 -53.25
CA PHE A 16 63.82 20.20 -52.73
C PHE A 16 63.89 20.10 -51.19
N HIS A 17 64.92 20.62 -50.55
CA HIS A 17 65.07 20.61 -49.09
C HIS A 17 64.16 21.64 -48.39
N LEU A 18 63.87 22.77 -49.07
CA LEU A 18 62.89 23.76 -48.58
C LEU A 18 61.50 23.26 -48.62
N ILE A 19 61.11 22.53 -49.69
CA ILE A 19 59.78 21.90 -49.78
C ILE A 19 59.65 20.79 -48.74
N GLY A 20 60.66 19.97 -48.52
CA GLY A 20 60.66 18.93 -47.48
C GLY A 20 60.54 19.52 -46.07
N GLY A 21 61.22 20.63 -45.79
CA GLY A 21 61.11 21.34 -44.52
C GLY A 21 59.71 21.92 -44.27
N LEU A 22 59.06 22.47 -45.29
CA LEU A 22 57.68 22.97 -45.21
C LEU A 22 56.66 21.83 -44.96
N ILE A 23 56.85 20.68 -45.60
CA ILE A 23 56.03 19.50 -45.41
C ILE A 23 56.17 18.97 -43.95
N ILE A 24 57.40 18.89 -43.42
CA ILE A 24 57.67 18.46 -42.05
C ILE A 24 57.06 19.47 -41.03
N LEU A 25 57.19 20.78 -41.26
CA LEU A 25 56.55 21.80 -40.43
C LEU A 25 55.01 21.71 -40.49
N GLY A 26 54.43 21.43 -41.66
CA GLY A 26 52.99 21.21 -41.80
C GLY A 26 52.52 19.98 -41.06
N LEU A 27 53.26 18.86 -41.12
CA LEU A 27 52.95 17.64 -40.40
C LEU A 27 53.09 17.84 -38.86
N LEU A 28 54.13 18.55 -38.40
CA LEU A 28 54.30 18.90 -37.01
C LEU A 28 53.16 19.80 -36.49
N TYR A 29 52.80 20.80 -37.28
CA TYR A 29 51.66 21.67 -36.92
C TYR A 29 50.33 20.86 -36.91
N GLY A 30 50.10 19.96 -37.87
CA GLY A 30 48.98 19.07 -37.87
C GLY A 30 48.93 18.11 -36.67
N ALA A 31 50.08 17.53 -36.30
CA ALA A 31 50.20 16.65 -35.14
C ALA A 31 49.94 17.40 -33.82
N ILE A 32 50.50 18.64 -33.65
CA ILE A 32 50.26 19.48 -32.47
C ILE A 32 48.76 19.83 -32.39
N ASN A 33 48.15 20.22 -33.49
CA ASN A 33 46.73 20.57 -33.55
C ASN A 33 45.82 19.36 -33.25
N LEU A 34 46.18 18.17 -33.75
CA LEU A 34 45.48 16.94 -33.45
C LEU A 34 45.63 16.56 -31.96
N TYR A 35 46.85 16.64 -31.44
CA TYR A 35 47.13 16.39 -30.02
C TYR A 35 46.37 17.36 -29.09
N SER A 36 46.34 18.65 -29.40
CA SER A 36 45.57 19.64 -28.64
C SER A 36 44.06 19.36 -28.68
N LYS A 37 43.53 18.98 -29.84
CA LYS A 37 42.13 18.56 -29.97
C LYS A 37 41.82 17.30 -29.15
N ILE A 38 42.69 16.29 -29.19
CA ILE A 38 42.52 15.05 -28.38
C ILE A 38 42.57 15.41 -26.87
N GLN A 39 43.44 16.25 -26.43
CA GLN A 39 43.51 16.71 -25.03
C GLN A 39 42.25 17.49 -24.64
N PHE A 40 41.78 18.37 -25.53
CA PHE A 40 40.54 19.12 -25.33
C PHE A 40 39.31 18.19 -25.21
N TYR A 41 39.17 17.22 -26.10
CA TYR A 41 38.09 16.22 -26.00
C TYR A 41 38.21 15.36 -24.74
N LYS A 42 39.41 14.97 -24.33
CA LYS A 42 39.66 14.26 -23.07
C LYS A 42 39.30 15.10 -21.84
N SER A 43 39.54 16.40 -21.84
CA SER A 43 39.14 17.27 -20.73
C SER A 43 37.62 17.41 -20.61
N PHE A 44 36.90 17.45 -21.72
CA PHE A 44 35.43 17.43 -21.72
C PHE A 44 34.85 16.08 -21.31
N ALA A 45 35.47 14.99 -21.74
CA ALA A 45 35.03 13.61 -21.35
C ALA A 45 35.26 13.33 -19.85
N ASN A 46 36.27 14.00 -19.27
CA ASN A 46 36.60 13.93 -17.82
C ASN A 46 35.93 15.04 -16.99
N ALA A 47 35.09 15.91 -17.56
CA ALA A 47 34.22 16.79 -16.79
C ALA A 47 33.23 15.93 -16.00
N THR A 48 33.55 15.64 -14.75
CA THR A 48 32.73 14.82 -13.83
C THR A 48 31.39 15.53 -13.67
N LYS A 49 30.38 15.04 -14.36
CA LYS A 49 28.99 15.55 -14.26
C LYS A 49 28.52 15.35 -12.83
N ILE A 50 28.44 16.43 -12.06
CA ILE A 50 27.85 16.41 -10.73
C ILE A 50 26.34 16.25 -10.90
N ILE A 51 25.78 15.22 -10.28
CA ILE A 51 24.35 14.89 -10.37
C ILE A 51 23.69 15.37 -9.09
N SER A 52 22.65 16.16 -9.24
CA SER A 52 21.84 16.62 -8.12
C SER A 52 20.88 15.52 -7.68
N ILE A 53 20.85 15.24 -6.36
CA ILE A 53 20.07 14.16 -5.76
C ILE A 53 19.33 14.60 -4.51
N ILE A 54 18.31 13.84 -4.14
CA ILE A 54 17.73 13.81 -2.79
C ILE A 54 18.05 12.43 -2.21
N ALA A 55 18.42 12.40 -0.93
CA ALA A 55 18.67 11.14 -0.21
C ALA A 55 18.04 11.20 1.17
N GLU A 56 17.59 10.05 1.64
CA GLU A 56 16.98 9.87 2.96
C GLU A 56 17.71 8.77 3.73
N PRO A 57 17.83 8.88 5.06
CA PRO A 57 18.48 7.86 5.87
C PRO A 57 17.58 6.62 5.98
N ALA A 58 18.16 5.43 5.93
CA ALA A 58 17.52 4.19 6.31
C ALA A 58 17.17 4.22 7.80
N GLN A 59 15.91 3.90 8.15
CA GLN A 59 15.37 3.99 9.50
C GLN A 59 14.87 2.65 9.98
N VAL A 60 14.98 2.40 11.30
CA VAL A 60 14.30 1.25 11.92
C VAL A 60 12.87 1.61 12.25
N SER A 61 11.94 0.80 11.80
CA SER A 61 10.52 0.92 12.14
C SER A 61 9.80 -0.41 11.94
N SER A 62 8.57 -0.49 12.44
CA SER A 62 7.71 -1.63 12.16
C SER A 62 7.16 -1.56 10.73
N ILE A 63 7.03 -2.74 10.12
CA ILE A 63 6.37 -2.90 8.82
C ILE A 63 5.52 -4.18 8.81
N ASN A 64 4.34 -4.08 8.22
CA ASN A 64 3.40 -5.18 8.13
C ASN A 64 3.22 -5.63 6.68
N LYS A 65 3.24 -6.94 6.46
CA LYS A 65 2.76 -7.53 5.22
C LYS A 65 1.25 -7.64 5.28
N ILE A 66 0.54 -6.83 4.52
CA ILE A 66 -0.91 -6.82 4.51
C ILE A 66 -1.48 -7.53 3.28
N TYR A 67 -2.67 -8.09 3.44
CA TYR A 67 -3.55 -8.52 2.37
C TYR A 67 -4.83 -7.68 2.44
N PRO A 68 -5.07 -6.77 1.49
CA PRO A 68 -6.27 -5.95 1.49
C PRO A 68 -7.48 -6.77 1.05
N ALA A 69 -8.57 -6.66 1.80
CA ALA A 69 -9.86 -7.24 1.50
C ALA A 69 -10.97 -6.21 1.72
N THR A 70 -12.15 -6.51 1.22
CA THR A 70 -13.36 -5.73 1.48
C THR A 70 -14.46 -6.65 1.98
N SER A 71 -15.34 -6.14 2.81
CA SER A 71 -16.49 -6.86 3.32
C SER A 71 -17.68 -5.96 3.46
N VAL A 72 -18.86 -6.50 3.17
CA VAL A 72 -20.13 -5.95 3.66
C VAL A 72 -20.34 -6.54 5.04
N ILE A 73 -20.52 -5.68 6.04
CA ILE A 73 -20.71 -6.12 7.42
C ILE A 73 -22.17 -6.42 7.71
N GLU A 74 -22.38 -7.38 8.60
CA GLU A 74 -23.68 -7.84 9.07
C GLU A 74 -23.75 -7.68 10.59
N ALA A 75 -24.95 -7.59 11.14
CA ALA A 75 -25.16 -7.72 12.58
C ALA A 75 -24.70 -9.10 13.06
N THR A 76 -24.16 -9.19 14.26
CA THR A 76 -23.73 -10.48 14.84
C THR A 76 -24.91 -11.42 15.00
N LYS A 77 -26.07 -10.88 15.38
CA LYS A 77 -27.37 -11.55 15.41
C LYS A 77 -28.37 -10.67 14.69
N SER A 78 -29.14 -11.26 13.81
CA SER A 78 -30.27 -10.63 13.13
C SER A 78 -31.48 -11.55 13.25
N TYR A 79 -32.62 -11.00 13.54
CA TYR A 79 -33.86 -11.77 13.69
C TYR A 79 -35.00 -11.04 13.00
N ASP A 80 -35.57 -11.74 12.03
CA ASP A 80 -36.77 -11.30 11.34
C ASP A 80 -37.98 -11.57 12.23
N VAL A 81 -38.54 -10.48 12.74
CA VAL A 81 -39.78 -10.53 13.54
C VAL A 81 -40.94 -10.70 12.58
N ILE A 82 -41.52 -11.90 12.56
CA ILE A 82 -42.62 -12.26 11.66
C ILE A 82 -43.92 -12.44 12.43
N SER A 83 -45.04 -12.18 11.78
CA SER A 83 -46.35 -12.56 12.32
C SER A 83 -46.48 -14.10 12.36
N LYS A 84 -46.92 -14.61 13.50
CA LYS A 84 -47.13 -16.06 13.71
C LYS A 84 -48.59 -16.51 13.48
N THR A 85 -49.46 -15.59 13.11
CA THR A 85 -50.88 -15.83 12.93
C THR A 85 -51.50 -14.85 11.93
N ASP A 86 -52.60 -15.22 11.34
CA ASP A 86 -53.49 -14.28 10.66
C ASP A 86 -54.22 -13.45 11.71
N GLY A 87 -54.30 -12.13 11.54
CA GLY A 87 -54.91 -11.27 12.52
C GLY A 87 -54.90 -9.79 12.16
N ILE A 88 -55.16 -8.99 13.17
CA ILE A 88 -55.15 -7.53 13.08
C ILE A 88 -54.08 -7.03 14.06
N LEU A 89 -53.18 -6.16 13.60
CA LEU A 89 -52.17 -5.50 14.46
C LEU A 89 -52.88 -4.61 15.49
N ASN A 90 -52.80 -4.99 16.75
CA ASN A 90 -53.50 -4.30 17.84
C ASN A 90 -52.67 -3.18 18.44
N ASP A 91 -51.40 -3.47 18.76
CA ASP A 91 -50.48 -2.50 19.33
C ASP A 91 -49.04 -2.68 18.90
N ILE A 92 -48.25 -1.57 18.92
CA ILE A 92 -46.82 -1.49 18.72
C ILE A 92 -46.21 -0.90 20.00
N TYR A 93 -45.32 -1.65 20.69
CA TYR A 93 -44.78 -1.32 22.01
C TYR A 93 -43.37 -0.69 22.02
N PHE A 94 -42.84 -0.33 20.85
CA PHE A 94 -41.53 0.24 20.72
C PHE A 94 -41.56 1.53 19.89
N THR A 95 -40.46 2.27 19.94
CA THR A 95 -40.18 3.33 18.96
C THR A 95 -39.18 2.79 17.93
N GLU A 96 -39.42 3.08 16.67
CA GLU A 96 -38.54 2.65 15.57
C GLU A 96 -37.10 3.11 15.77
N SER A 97 -36.15 2.30 15.30
CA SER A 97 -34.72 2.58 15.40
C SER A 97 -34.19 2.77 16.84
N THR A 98 -34.92 2.28 17.85
CA THR A 98 -34.46 2.32 19.24
C THR A 98 -33.96 0.96 19.73
N PHE A 99 -33.21 0.98 20.82
CA PHE A 99 -32.74 -0.21 21.50
C PHE A 99 -33.85 -0.80 22.38
N VAL A 100 -34.03 -2.13 22.30
CA VAL A 100 -34.94 -2.89 23.14
C VAL A 100 -34.19 -4.02 23.85
N GLN A 101 -34.64 -4.34 25.07
CA GLN A 101 -34.07 -5.43 25.85
C GLN A 101 -34.77 -6.75 25.48
N LYS A 102 -34.08 -7.87 25.67
CA LYS A 102 -34.65 -9.22 25.58
C LYS A 102 -35.90 -9.31 26.45
N GLY A 103 -36.98 -9.85 25.86
CA GLY A 103 -38.28 -9.99 26.53
C GLY A 103 -39.16 -8.75 26.50
N SER A 104 -38.70 -7.62 25.91
CA SER A 104 -39.59 -6.48 25.65
C SER A 104 -40.68 -6.85 24.69
N LYS A 105 -41.90 -6.37 24.95
CA LYS A 105 -43.00 -6.51 23.99
C LYS A 105 -42.67 -5.73 22.72
N LEU A 106 -42.92 -6.30 21.56
CA LEU A 106 -42.78 -5.65 20.27
C LEU A 106 -44.13 -5.35 19.64
N PHE A 107 -44.92 -6.38 19.43
CA PHE A 107 -46.24 -6.26 18.81
C PHE A 107 -47.29 -7.07 19.57
N SER A 108 -48.54 -6.63 19.50
CA SER A 108 -49.68 -7.49 19.82
C SER A 108 -50.58 -7.64 18.60
N ILE A 109 -51.10 -8.83 18.41
CA ILE A 109 -51.93 -9.25 17.28
C ILE A 109 -53.19 -9.88 17.79
N LEU A 110 -54.35 -9.35 17.41
CA LEU A 110 -55.64 -10.00 17.58
C LEU A 110 -55.79 -11.09 16.51
N SER A 111 -55.66 -12.35 16.94
CA SER A 111 -55.72 -13.48 16.04
C SER A 111 -57.15 -13.71 15.51
N THR A 112 -57.26 -13.96 14.21
CA THR A 112 -58.51 -14.41 13.59
C THR A 112 -58.68 -15.94 13.60
N SER A 113 -57.60 -16.67 13.86
CA SER A 113 -57.60 -18.15 13.87
C SER A 113 -57.60 -18.76 15.26
N SER A 114 -57.36 -17.97 16.33
CA SER A 114 -57.43 -18.41 17.72
C SER A 114 -58.09 -17.30 18.57
N VAL A 115 -58.71 -17.70 19.69
CA VAL A 115 -59.28 -16.71 20.61
C VAL A 115 -58.16 -16.09 21.43
N GLY A 116 -57.98 -14.78 21.26
CA GLY A 116 -57.07 -14.01 22.12
C GLY A 116 -56.06 -13.16 21.37
N GLU A 117 -55.26 -12.47 22.16
CA GLU A 117 -54.17 -11.61 21.74
C GLU A 117 -52.86 -12.40 21.78
N ILE A 118 -52.08 -12.32 20.71
CA ILE A 118 -50.75 -12.91 20.64
C ILE A 118 -49.74 -11.78 20.74
N ILE A 119 -48.82 -11.87 21.72
CA ILE A 119 -47.75 -10.87 21.93
C ILE A 119 -46.44 -11.43 21.40
N ILE A 120 -45.77 -10.64 20.58
CA ILE A 120 -44.44 -10.94 20.09
C ILE A 120 -43.41 -10.20 20.95
N TYR A 121 -42.41 -10.92 21.42
CA TYR A 121 -41.34 -10.38 22.30
C TYR A 121 -40.00 -10.43 21.60
N ALA A 122 -39.08 -9.48 22.01
CA ALA A 122 -37.70 -9.46 21.57
C ALA A 122 -36.94 -10.70 22.09
N PRO A 123 -36.32 -11.52 21.22
CA PRO A 123 -35.61 -12.73 21.64
C PRO A 123 -34.23 -12.43 22.26
N PHE A 124 -33.65 -11.26 21.99
CA PHE A 124 -32.37 -10.76 22.52
C PHE A 124 -32.37 -9.23 22.55
N ASP A 125 -31.34 -8.65 23.18
CA ASP A 125 -31.10 -7.21 23.23
C ASP A 125 -30.65 -6.72 21.85
N GLY A 126 -31.27 -5.68 21.32
CA GLY A 126 -30.94 -5.19 19.98
C GLY A 126 -31.67 -3.93 19.59
N TYR A 127 -31.40 -3.47 18.39
CA TYR A 127 -32.08 -2.34 17.78
C TYR A 127 -33.20 -2.83 16.87
N VAL A 128 -34.39 -2.30 17.07
CA VAL A 128 -35.53 -2.58 16.19
C VAL A 128 -35.42 -1.74 14.91
N GLY A 129 -35.70 -2.36 13.80
CA GLY A 129 -35.79 -1.69 12.50
C GLY A 129 -37.05 -0.82 12.37
N ILE A 130 -37.30 -0.36 11.17
CA ILE A 130 -38.51 0.35 10.78
C ILE A 130 -39.56 -0.68 10.38
N THR A 131 -40.80 -0.43 10.75
CA THR A 131 -41.96 -1.25 10.32
C THR A 131 -42.84 -0.47 9.37
N ASP A 132 -43.33 -1.13 8.33
CA ASP A 132 -44.30 -0.54 7.38
C ASP A 132 -45.73 -0.70 7.87
N TYR A 133 -45.96 -1.47 8.95
CA TYR A 133 -47.27 -1.76 9.47
C TYR A 133 -47.75 -0.72 10.47
N LYS A 134 -49.09 -0.51 10.49
CA LYS A 134 -49.77 0.38 11.42
C LYS A 134 -50.79 -0.35 12.24
N ILE A 135 -51.11 0.15 13.42
CA ILE A 135 -52.20 -0.37 14.24
C ILE A 135 -53.46 -0.39 13.42
N GLY A 136 -54.13 -1.53 13.39
CA GLY A 136 -55.33 -1.81 12.61
C GLY A 136 -55.08 -2.54 11.29
N ASP A 137 -53.84 -2.69 10.86
CA ASP A 137 -53.48 -3.42 9.63
C ASP A 137 -53.76 -4.91 9.78
N ARG A 138 -54.16 -5.52 8.66
CA ARG A 138 -54.32 -6.99 8.58
C ARG A 138 -52.98 -7.65 8.30
N LEU A 139 -52.64 -8.63 9.10
CA LEU A 139 -51.44 -9.45 9.02
C LEU A 139 -51.79 -10.86 8.60
N LYS A 140 -50.92 -11.48 7.83
CA LYS A 140 -50.91 -12.90 7.51
C LYS A 140 -49.76 -13.58 8.26
N ASN A 141 -49.96 -14.85 8.52
CA ASN A 141 -48.90 -15.68 9.07
C ASN A 141 -47.68 -15.66 8.11
N GLY A 142 -46.51 -15.33 8.64
CA GLY A 142 -45.27 -15.18 7.89
C GLY A 142 -44.93 -13.76 7.42
N ASP A 143 -45.84 -12.78 7.59
CA ASP A 143 -45.54 -11.39 7.24
C ASP A 143 -44.38 -10.87 8.09
N LEU A 144 -43.36 -10.30 7.42
CA LEU A 144 -42.20 -9.66 8.06
C LEU A 144 -42.64 -8.32 8.65
N LEU A 145 -42.59 -8.17 9.96
CA LEU A 145 -42.99 -6.95 10.66
C LEU A 145 -41.85 -5.96 10.83
N LEU A 146 -40.67 -6.43 11.21
CA LEU A 146 -39.42 -5.70 11.28
C LEU A 146 -38.26 -6.64 11.44
N THR A 147 -37.02 -6.12 11.36
CA THR A 147 -35.79 -6.82 11.74
C THR A 147 -35.26 -6.31 13.07
N LEU A 148 -34.83 -7.21 13.96
CA LEU A 148 -34.14 -6.88 15.22
C LEU A 148 -32.67 -7.28 15.09
N ASP A 149 -31.76 -6.32 15.28
CA ASP A 149 -30.32 -6.51 15.08
C ASP A 149 -29.50 -6.25 16.35
N ASP A 150 -28.66 -7.21 16.73
CA ASP A 150 -27.61 -6.99 17.73
C ASP A 150 -26.42 -6.33 17.04
N MET A 151 -26.28 -5.02 17.21
CA MET A 151 -25.22 -4.19 16.63
C MET A 151 -24.06 -3.92 17.59
N SER A 152 -23.98 -4.61 18.74
CA SER A 152 -22.87 -4.43 19.70
C SER A 152 -21.51 -4.78 19.09
N SER A 153 -21.50 -5.76 18.18
CA SER A 153 -20.39 -6.07 17.30
C SER A 153 -20.92 -6.41 15.91
N MET A 154 -20.06 -6.21 14.91
CA MET A 154 -20.38 -6.47 13.51
C MET A 154 -19.56 -7.64 12.99
N LYS A 155 -20.18 -8.46 12.14
CA LYS A 155 -19.52 -9.57 11.48
C LYS A 155 -19.10 -9.17 10.07
N ALA A 156 -17.80 -9.24 9.79
CA ALA A 156 -17.24 -9.05 8.46
C ALA A 156 -16.99 -10.43 7.82
N ASN A 157 -17.66 -10.75 6.73
CA ASN A 157 -17.43 -11.96 5.97
C ASN A 157 -16.29 -11.72 4.97
N LEU A 158 -15.23 -12.53 5.06
CA LEU A 158 -14.02 -12.39 4.26
C LEU A 158 -13.81 -13.63 3.40
N TYR A 159 -13.34 -13.45 2.19
CA TYR A 159 -13.00 -14.51 1.26
C TYR A 159 -11.51 -14.47 0.96
N LEU A 160 -10.74 -15.34 1.60
CA LEU A 160 -9.30 -15.37 1.55
C LEU A 160 -8.82 -16.29 0.42
N PRO A 161 -7.97 -15.83 -0.51
CA PRO A 161 -7.38 -16.71 -1.52
C PRO A 161 -6.58 -17.86 -0.89
N GLU A 162 -6.67 -19.07 -1.44
CA GLU A 162 -5.96 -20.24 -0.94
C GLU A 162 -4.43 -20.00 -0.84
N LYS A 163 -3.87 -19.16 -1.72
CA LYS A 163 -2.44 -18.84 -1.76
C LYS A 163 -1.89 -18.15 -0.51
N ILE A 164 -2.75 -17.52 0.30
CA ILE A 164 -2.30 -16.85 1.54
C ILE A 164 -2.30 -17.79 2.75
N LEU A 165 -2.94 -18.97 2.67
CA LEU A 165 -2.99 -19.94 3.78
C LEU A 165 -1.61 -20.31 4.33
N PRO A 166 -0.59 -20.61 3.50
CA PRO A 166 0.74 -20.94 4.02
C PRO A 166 1.40 -19.78 4.78
N LEU A 167 0.91 -18.56 4.61
CA LEU A 167 1.41 -17.36 5.30
C LEU A 167 0.75 -17.16 6.67
N ILE A 168 -0.37 -17.83 6.93
CA ILE A 168 -1.11 -17.75 8.19
C ILE A 168 -0.46 -18.66 9.22
N LYS A 169 0.23 -18.06 10.21
CA LYS A 169 0.98 -18.78 11.25
C LYS A 169 0.40 -18.57 12.65
N GLY A 170 -0.92 -18.44 12.79
CA GLY A 170 -1.54 -18.22 14.10
C GLY A 170 -2.74 -17.29 14.03
N PRO A 171 -3.12 -16.61 15.12
CA PRO A 171 -4.20 -15.63 15.10
C PRO A 171 -3.90 -14.53 14.10
N VAL A 172 -4.76 -14.39 13.09
CA VAL A 172 -4.59 -13.41 12.01
C VAL A 172 -5.21 -12.09 12.45
N LYS A 173 -4.37 -11.11 12.74
CA LYS A 173 -4.81 -9.75 13.06
C LYS A 173 -5.33 -9.02 11.81
N PHE A 174 -6.18 -8.04 12.01
CA PHE A 174 -6.62 -7.13 10.96
C PHE A 174 -6.78 -5.71 11.47
N VAL A 175 -6.76 -4.76 10.53
CA VAL A 175 -7.20 -3.39 10.73
C VAL A 175 -8.33 -3.13 9.75
N ALA A 176 -9.52 -2.76 10.25
CA ALA A 176 -10.63 -2.40 9.39
C ALA A 176 -10.86 -0.88 9.42
N SER A 177 -11.35 -0.34 8.30
CA SER A 177 -11.66 1.07 8.12
C SER A 177 -12.88 1.25 7.23
N SER A 178 -13.58 2.38 7.41
CA SER A 178 -14.73 2.75 6.58
C SER A 178 -14.48 4.08 5.88
N LYS A 179 -14.86 4.20 4.62
CA LYS A 179 -14.81 5.49 3.91
C LYS A 179 -15.75 6.53 4.50
N LEU A 180 -16.82 6.10 5.19
CA LEU A 180 -17.77 7.00 5.84
C LEU A 180 -17.18 7.61 7.13
N TYR A 181 -16.27 6.90 7.78
CA TYR A 181 -15.62 7.30 9.02
C TYR A 181 -14.10 7.17 8.88
N PRO A 182 -13.43 8.03 8.09
CA PRO A 182 -12.02 7.85 7.70
C PRO A 182 -11.04 7.94 8.87
N ASN A 183 -11.44 8.60 9.97
CA ASN A 183 -10.64 8.74 11.18
C ASN A 183 -10.81 7.57 12.17
N GLU A 184 -11.76 6.66 11.90
CA GLU A 184 -12.01 5.51 12.76
C GLU A 184 -11.33 4.26 12.18
N LYS A 185 -10.55 3.59 13.05
CA LYS A 185 -9.94 2.30 12.74
C LYS A 185 -10.42 1.27 13.76
N TYR A 186 -10.69 0.08 13.27
CA TYR A 186 -11.17 -1.04 14.08
C TYR A 186 -10.13 -2.15 14.03
N PHE A 187 -9.68 -2.61 15.19
CA PHE A 187 -8.65 -3.62 15.34
C PHE A 187 -9.26 -4.91 15.83
N GLY A 188 -8.72 -6.03 15.38
CA GLY A 188 -9.20 -7.33 15.82
C GLY A 188 -8.39 -8.48 15.23
N ALA A 189 -8.94 -9.68 15.41
CA ALA A 189 -8.39 -10.89 14.79
C ALA A 189 -9.50 -11.65 14.06
N ILE A 190 -9.12 -12.38 13.00
CA ILE A 190 -10.04 -13.28 12.30
C ILE A 190 -10.52 -14.34 13.29
N THR A 191 -11.82 -14.42 13.47
CA THR A 191 -12.46 -15.27 14.47
C THR A 191 -12.53 -16.72 14.01
N SER A 192 -12.76 -16.94 12.72
CA SER A 192 -12.87 -18.29 12.15
C SER A 192 -12.47 -18.30 10.68
N ILE A 193 -11.81 -19.38 10.28
CA ILE A 193 -11.45 -19.69 8.89
C ILE A 193 -12.05 -21.08 8.59
N ASP A 194 -12.82 -21.20 7.52
CA ASP A 194 -13.42 -22.47 7.09
C ASP A 194 -12.32 -23.49 6.76
N GLN A 195 -12.60 -24.76 6.94
CA GLN A 195 -11.72 -25.86 6.57
C GLN A 195 -11.79 -26.21 5.07
N ARG A 196 -12.73 -25.63 4.35
CA ARG A 196 -12.98 -25.91 2.94
C ARG A 196 -12.60 -24.74 2.05
N VAL A 197 -11.96 -25.07 0.93
CA VAL A 197 -11.73 -24.15 -0.19
C VAL A 197 -12.91 -24.25 -1.14
N ASP A 198 -13.51 -23.12 -1.51
CA ASP A 198 -14.47 -23.07 -2.61
C ASP A 198 -13.71 -23.29 -3.92
N VAL A 199 -14.10 -24.34 -4.65
CA VAL A 199 -13.39 -24.79 -5.86
C VAL A 199 -13.56 -23.84 -7.04
N ASN A 200 -14.63 -23.04 -7.06
CA ASN A 200 -14.91 -22.11 -8.15
C ASN A 200 -14.15 -20.80 -7.99
N SER A 201 -14.21 -20.22 -6.80
CA SER A 201 -13.56 -18.94 -6.47
C SER A 201 -12.10 -19.09 -6.00
N ARG A 202 -11.67 -20.31 -5.64
CA ARG A 202 -10.36 -20.56 -5.02
C ARG A 202 -10.13 -19.74 -3.76
N THR A 203 -11.20 -19.52 -2.99
CA THR A 203 -11.18 -18.78 -1.74
C THR A 203 -11.66 -19.63 -0.57
N ILE A 204 -11.29 -19.20 0.62
CA ILE A 204 -11.70 -19.78 1.88
C ILE A 204 -12.56 -18.77 2.61
N LYS A 205 -13.76 -19.18 2.99
CA LYS A 205 -14.66 -18.34 3.76
C LYS A 205 -14.11 -18.16 5.18
N SER A 206 -14.03 -16.94 5.62
CA SER A 206 -13.64 -16.59 6.97
C SER A 206 -14.50 -15.43 7.47
N TYR A 207 -14.49 -15.19 8.76
CA TYR A 207 -15.12 -14.01 9.30
C TYR A 207 -14.33 -13.41 10.47
N ALA A 208 -14.48 -12.12 10.61
CA ALA A 208 -13.95 -11.33 11.72
C ALA A 208 -15.12 -10.67 12.48
N LEU A 209 -14.98 -10.56 13.79
CA LEU A 209 -15.87 -9.73 14.61
C LEU A 209 -15.20 -8.39 14.86
N ILE A 210 -15.96 -7.32 14.63
CA ILE A 210 -15.55 -5.95 14.76
C ILE A 210 -16.36 -5.31 15.87
N ASP A 211 -15.70 -4.81 16.89
CA ASP A 211 -16.35 -4.07 17.98
C ASP A 211 -17.04 -2.81 17.46
N ASN A 212 -18.27 -2.58 17.88
CA ASN A 212 -19.09 -1.45 17.49
C ASN A 212 -19.63 -0.66 18.69
N THR A 213 -18.87 -0.60 19.77
CA THR A 213 -19.27 0.12 21.00
C THR A 213 -19.63 1.57 20.76
N LYS A 214 -19.03 2.23 19.75
CA LYS A 214 -19.39 3.58 19.32
C LYS A 214 -20.69 3.64 18.51
N ASN A 215 -21.27 2.51 18.16
CA ASN A 215 -22.50 2.37 17.37
C ASN A 215 -22.49 3.14 16.02
N LEU A 216 -21.30 3.23 15.40
CA LEU A 216 -21.09 3.90 14.11
C LEU A 216 -21.32 2.97 12.93
N LEU A 217 -21.00 1.70 13.10
CA LEU A 217 -21.15 0.71 12.05
C LEU A 217 -22.60 0.23 11.99
N ARG A 218 -23.08 -0.01 10.76
CA ARG A 218 -24.44 -0.49 10.52
C ARG A 218 -24.41 -1.69 9.58
N PRO A 219 -25.31 -2.65 9.72
CA PRO A 219 -25.45 -3.74 8.75
C PRO A 219 -25.60 -3.18 7.33
N GLY A 220 -24.95 -3.81 6.36
CA GLY A 220 -24.93 -3.37 4.96
C GLY A 220 -23.83 -2.38 4.59
N LEU A 221 -23.06 -1.84 5.56
CA LEU A 221 -21.93 -0.98 5.21
C LEU A 221 -20.77 -1.79 4.62
N LEU A 222 -20.13 -1.20 3.60
CA LEU A 222 -18.88 -1.71 3.04
C LEU A 222 -17.71 -1.17 3.86
N ILE A 223 -16.80 -2.06 4.26
CA ILE A 223 -15.55 -1.72 4.94
C ILE A 223 -14.35 -2.29 4.20
N ASN A 224 -13.20 -1.63 4.37
CA ASN A 224 -11.91 -2.17 3.98
C ASN A 224 -11.30 -2.91 5.18
N VAL A 225 -10.68 -4.04 4.93
CA VAL A 225 -10.05 -4.87 5.96
C VAL A 225 -8.64 -5.22 5.52
N ASP A 226 -7.65 -4.67 6.18
CA ASP A 226 -6.23 -4.97 5.95
C ASP A 226 -5.81 -6.12 6.87
N ILE A 227 -5.66 -7.30 6.29
CA ILE A 227 -5.30 -8.53 7.00
C ILE A 227 -3.78 -8.59 7.13
N ILE A 228 -3.28 -8.66 8.37
CA ILE A 228 -1.85 -8.67 8.67
C ILE A 228 -1.33 -10.11 8.59
N LEU A 229 -0.56 -10.39 7.54
CA LEU A 229 0.00 -11.73 7.29
C LEU A 229 1.36 -11.94 7.95
N ASP A 230 2.15 -10.88 8.09
CA ASP A 230 3.46 -10.87 8.76
C ASP A 230 3.71 -9.49 9.37
N GLU A 231 4.41 -9.42 10.48
CA GLU A 231 4.73 -8.21 11.22
C GLU A 231 6.21 -8.23 11.61
N ARG A 232 6.95 -7.19 11.23
CA ARG A 232 8.36 -6.98 11.59
C ARG A 232 8.45 -5.72 12.42
N GLN A 233 8.96 -5.82 13.66
CA GLN A 233 9.04 -4.69 14.59
C GLN A 233 10.27 -3.81 14.34
N ASP A 234 11.41 -4.43 14.00
CA ASP A 234 12.72 -3.78 13.89
C ASP A 234 13.27 -3.92 12.46
N ALA A 235 12.45 -3.57 11.45
CA ALA A 235 12.85 -3.64 10.06
C ALA A 235 13.65 -2.41 9.65
N VAL A 236 14.73 -2.59 8.89
CA VAL A 236 15.45 -1.50 8.24
C VAL A 236 14.67 -1.09 7.00
N LEU A 237 14.09 0.10 7.02
CA LEU A 237 13.19 0.61 5.99
C LEU A 237 13.83 1.71 5.17
N VAL A 238 13.58 1.66 3.86
CA VAL A 238 13.89 2.73 2.91
C VAL A 238 12.64 3.08 2.12
N PRO A 239 12.55 4.30 1.54
CA PRO A 239 11.50 4.63 0.59
C PRO A 239 11.52 3.66 -0.59
N GLU A 240 10.35 3.14 -0.99
CA GLU A 240 10.22 2.18 -2.10
C GLU A 240 10.83 2.72 -3.40
N GLU A 241 10.67 4.02 -3.64
CA GLU A 241 11.21 4.73 -4.80
C GLU A 241 12.75 4.72 -4.89
N SER A 242 13.45 4.45 -3.78
CA SER A 242 14.91 4.34 -3.76
C SER A 242 15.44 3.03 -4.33
N ILE A 243 14.56 2.02 -4.50
CA ILE A 243 14.95 0.67 -4.91
C ILE A 243 14.86 0.54 -6.43
N LEU A 244 15.98 0.20 -7.02
CA LEU A 244 16.10 -0.04 -8.45
C LEU A 244 16.25 -1.54 -8.71
N THR A 245 15.61 -2.01 -9.78
CA THR A 245 15.66 -3.41 -10.17
C THR A 245 16.45 -3.59 -11.46
N ALA A 246 17.48 -4.42 -11.41
CA ALA A 246 18.15 -4.96 -12.57
C ALA A 246 17.53 -6.32 -12.93
N LYS A 247 18.04 -6.96 -14.01
CA LYS A 247 17.49 -8.24 -14.49
C LYS A 247 17.42 -9.32 -13.39
N ASP A 248 18.44 -9.39 -12.53
CA ASP A 248 18.61 -10.50 -11.58
C ASP A 248 18.79 -10.08 -10.12
N TYR A 249 18.74 -8.75 -9.82
CA TYR A 249 18.92 -8.23 -8.45
C TYR A 249 18.32 -6.85 -8.27
N SER A 250 18.00 -6.51 -7.02
CA SER A 250 17.65 -5.16 -6.60
C SER A 250 18.88 -4.45 -6.04
N TYR A 251 18.94 -3.13 -6.20
CA TYR A 251 20.03 -2.30 -5.71
C TYR A 251 19.53 -0.91 -5.33
N VAL A 252 20.33 -0.23 -4.53
CA VAL A 252 20.15 1.17 -4.16
C VAL A 252 21.43 1.94 -4.44
N PHE A 253 21.36 3.25 -4.49
CA PHE A 253 22.53 4.10 -4.44
C PHE A 253 22.73 4.63 -3.02
N LEU A 254 23.81 4.18 -2.39
CA LEU A 254 24.27 4.65 -1.09
C LEU A 254 25.12 5.93 -1.30
N VAL A 255 24.91 6.92 -0.45
CA VAL A 255 25.75 8.12 -0.43
C VAL A 255 26.93 7.92 0.50
N GLU A 256 28.13 7.89 -0.05
CA GLU A 256 29.39 7.90 0.69
C GLU A 256 30.14 9.18 0.36
N GLU A 257 30.31 10.08 1.34
CA GLU A 257 30.85 11.43 1.13
C GLU A 257 30.11 12.19 0.00
N ASP A 258 30.76 12.42 -1.14
CA ASP A 258 30.21 13.13 -2.31
C ASP A 258 30.01 12.21 -3.52
N ILE A 259 29.94 10.90 -3.31
CA ILE A 259 29.75 9.92 -4.38
C ILE A 259 28.57 8.99 -4.11
N ALA A 260 27.90 8.57 -5.17
CA ALA A 260 26.87 7.53 -5.12
C ALA A 260 27.49 6.17 -5.43
N LYS A 261 27.40 5.24 -4.48
CA LYS A 261 27.83 3.85 -4.65
C LYS A 261 26.66 2.92 -4.85
N LEU A 262 26.73 2.11 -5.89
CA LEU A 262 25.75 1.06 -6.13
C LEU A 262 25.91 -0.07 -5.09
N LYS A 263 24.86 -0.32 -4.33
CA LYS A 263 24.82 -1.38 -3.32
C LYS A 263 23.69 -2.37 -3.65
N LYS A 264 24.02 -3.64 -3.87
CA LYS A 264 23.01 -4.69 -4.02
C LYS A 264 22.32 -4.94 -2.70
N VAL A 265 21.00 -5.12 -2.75
CA VAL A 265 20.16 -5.33 -1.58
C VAL A 265 19.24 -6.55 -1.76
N GLU A 266 18.92 -7.19 -0.64
CA GLU A 266 17.81 -8.15 -0.55
C GLU A 266 16.64 -7.43 0.10
N THR A 267 15.51 -7.38 -0.59
CA THR A 267 14.30 -6.70 -0.12
C THR A 267 13.34 -7.67 0.57
N GLY A 268 12.62 -7.20 1.56
CA GLY A 268 11.60 -7.91 2.30
C GLY A 268 10.18 -7.41 2.00
N ILE A 269 9.48 -7.02 3.05
CA ILE A 269 8.10 -6.52 2.99
C ILE A 269 8.11 -5.11 2.40
N THR A 270 7.17 -4.84 1.48
CA THR A 270 6.85 -3.48 1.00
C THR A 270 5.45 -3.13 1.45
N ASN A 271 5.30 -1.97 2.08
CA ASN A 271 4.01 -1.43 2.51
C ASN A 271 4.09 0.09 2.70
N GLU A 272 3.01 0.82 2.37
CA GLU A 272 2.87 2.27 2.55
C GLU A 272 4.06 3.09 2.00
N GLY A 273 4.56 2.69 0.80
CA GLY A 273 5.67 3.37 0.12
C GLY A 273 7.04 3.17 0.78
N LYS A 274 7.16 2.23 1.71
CA LYS A 274 8.42 1.81 2.33
C LYS A 274 8.69 0.35 2.06
N THR A 275 9.98 0.00 1.92
CA THR A 275 10.42 -1.38 1.72
C THR A 275 11.47 -1.75 2.76
N GLU A 276 11.29 -2.93 3.34
CA GLU A 276 12.25 -3.57 4.23
C GLU A 276 13.49 -4.02 3.44
N ILE A 277 14.66 -3.76 3.98
CA ILE A 277 15.92 -4.29 3.48
C ILE A 277 16.43 -5.36 4.44
N LEU A 278 16.51 -6.59 3.92
CA LEU A 278 16.98 -7.74 4.69
C LEU A 278 18.51 -7.80 4.75
N LYS A 279 19.19 -7.38 3.67
CA LYS A 279 20.65 -7.35 3.56
C LYS A 279 21.11 -6.25 2.60
N GLY A 280 22.27 -5.70 2.88
CA GLY A 280 22.99 -4.81 1.96
C GLY A 280 23.18 -3.38 2.44
N ILE A 281 22.40 -2.90 3.39
CA ILE A 281 22.54 -1.59 4.02
C ILE A 281 22.37 -1.68 5.54
N GLU A 282 22.82 -0.63 6.22
CA GLU A 282 22.70 -0.48 7.67
C GLU A 282 21.80 0.70 8.03
N VAL A 283 21.39 0.75 9.28
CA VAL A 283 20.59 1.85 9.82
C VAL A 283 21.39 3.15 9.76
N GLY A 284 20.78 4.19 9.24
CA GLY A 284 21.42 5.51 9.10
C GLY A 284 22.13 5.70 7.77
N ASP A 285 22.31 4.66 6.96
CA ASP A 285 22.83 4.80 5.60
C ASP A 285 21.95 5.74 4.79
N LYS A 286 22.56 6.73 4.13
CA LYS A 286 21.85 7.68 3.27
C LYS A 286 21.63 7.09 1.89
N ILE A 287 20.36 6.88 1.53
CA ILE A 287 19.94 6.24 0.29
C ILE A 287 19.33 7.28 -0.64
N VAL A 288 19.77 7.30 -1.90
CA VAL A 288 19.23 8.22 -2.91
C VAL A 288 17.78 7.87 -3.24
N THR A 289 16.88 8.83 -3.07
CA THR A 289 15.45 8.70 -3.39
C THR A 289 15.06 9.39 -4.70
N LEU A 290 15.77 10.45 -5.09
CA LEU A 290 15.51 11.18 -6.32
C LEU A 290 16.83 11.47 -7.08
N GLY A 291 16.78 11.39 -8.43
CA GLY A 291 17.91 11.63 -9.31
C GLY A 291 18.76 10.39 -9.61
N HIS A 292 18.35 9.23 -9.09
CA HIS A 292 19.05 7.95 -9.24
C HIS A 292 19.09 7.46 -10.69
N GLU A 293 18.15 7.85 -11.56
CA GLU A 293 18.10 7.46 -12.98
C GLU A 293 19.29 7.95 -13.80
N LYS A 294 20.02 8.96 -13.30
CA LYS A 294 21.21 9.52 -13.93
C LYS A 294 22.52 9.01 -13.33
N LEU A 295 22.42 8.27 -12.21
CA LEU A 295 23.57 7.77 -11.48
C LEU A 295 24.16 6.51 -12.11
N LYS A 296 25.45 6.40 -11.96
CA LYS A 296 26.24 5.17 -12.14
C LYS A 296 27.08 4.99 -10.89
N ASP A 297 27.59 3.78 -10.68
CA ASP A 297 28.50 3.53 -9.58
C ASP A 297 29.69 4.50 -9.62
N GLY A 298 29.98 5.14 -8.48
CA GLY A 298 31.03 6.18 -8.34
C GLY A 298 30.68 7.56 -8.91
N SER A 299 29.43 7.82 -9.28
CA SER A 299 29.00 9.16 -9.74
C SER A 299 29.17 10.21 -8.67
N LYS A 300 29.74 11.38 -9.01
CA LYS A 300 29.77 12.54 -8.10
C LYS A 300 28.39 13.16 -7.97
N ILE A 301 28.03 13.47 -6.75
CA ILE A 301 26.69 13.95 -6.38
C ILE A 301 26.75 15.28 -5.64
N LYS A 302 25.63 15.98 -5.67
CA LYS A 302 25.35 17.16 -4.85
C LYS A 302 23.92 17.05 -4.32
N PHE A 303 23.72 17.32 -3.05
CA PHE A 303 22.39 17.40 -2.47
C PHE A 303 21.60 18.58 -3.01
N ILE A 304 20.31 18.38 -3.23
CA ILE A 304 19.34 19.44 -3.42
C ILE A 304 18.57 19.54 -2.09
N ASP A 305 18.49 20.74 -1.53
CA ASP A 305 17.60 20.99 -0.41
C ASP A 305 16.14 20.83 -0.88
N LYS A 306 15.34 20.16 -0.05
CA LYS A 306 13.93 19.84 -0.30
C LYS A 306 13.06 21.07 -0.16
#